data_35f1230cd0876acb098e5836962110b1
#
_entry.id   35f1230cd0876acb098e5836962110b1
#
_cell.length_a   1.000
_cell.length_b   1.000
_cell.length_c   1.000
_cell.angle_alpha   90.00
_cell.angle_beta   90.00
_cell.angle_gamma   90.00
#
_symmetry.space_group_name_H-M   'P 1'
#
loop_
_entity.id
_entity.type
_entity.pdbx_description
1 polymer ?
#
loop_
_entity_poly.entity_id
_entity_poly.type
_entity_poly.pdbx_seq_one_letter_code
_entity_poly.pdbx_strand_id
1 'polypeptide(L)'
;MANAQEPKIQHGVWLSWKGLLLAGALVSSAIAWWMIAWPVATLSNIATHKGHFALTFAHMIGGTGMLFLGGLNLYLAVRRDRFGLHRKIGQFYLLFGAFGAFMAIMITLSPAHKAVGSPILTNATVSLLMLASAWLAFAGLGWRAAKNRRFPSHAQWMIRSYVLVWSFVFCRIASRVTNIGELGNGEAFIWLSWVGPLIVCEMFLQWPEGAKRLHPQASATTDKSLR
;
A
#
# COMPACT_ATOMS: atom_id res chain seq x y z
N MET A 1 44.43 23.90 -28.39
CA MET A 1 43.15 23.15 -28.45
C MET A 1 43.04 22.29 -27.21
N ALA A 2 42.31 22.75 -26.22
CA ALA A 2 42.14 22.04 -24.95
C ALA A 2 40.88 21.17 -25.06
N ASN A 3 41.05 19.85 -24.93
CA ASN A 3 39.97 18.87 -24.88
C ASN A 3 39.20 19.04 -23.55
N ALA A 4 38.04 19.65 -23.61
CA ALA A 4 37.11 19.66 -22.48
C ALA A 4 36.54 18.25 -22.31
N GLN A 5 37.04 17.52 -21.32
CA GLN A 5 36.43 16.28 -20.88
C GLN A 5 35.08 16.61 -20.22
N GLU A 6 33.98 16.22 -20.86
CA GLU A 6 32.67 16.24 -20.23
C GLU A 6 32.69 15.39 -18.94
N PRO A 7 32.09 15.88 -17.82
CA PRO A 7 32.03 15.13 -16.59
C PRO A 7 31.15 13.89 -16.80
N LYS A 8 31.73 12.70 -16.69
CA LYS A 8 31.00 11.43 -16.59
C LYS A 8 30.03 11.51 -15.41
N ILE A 9 28.76 11.71 -15.72
CA ILE A 9 27.67 11.67 -14.73
C ILE A 9 27.72 10.31 -14.04
N GLN A 10 27.98 10.32 -12.74
CA GLN A 10 28.01 9.13 -11.89
C GLN A 10 26.61 8.48 -11.81
N HIS A 11 26.27 7.63 -12.77
CA HIS A 11 25.04 6.85 -12.77
C HIS A 11 25.01 5.73 -11.69
N GLY A 12 26.16 5.41 -11.07
CA GLY A 12 26.31 4.26 -10.18
C GLY A 12 25.58 4.39 -8.83
N VAL A 13 25.59 5.55 -8.19
CA VAL A 13 25.05 5.73 -6.82
C VAL A 13 23.50 5.78 -6.84
N TRP A 14 22.90 6.39 -7.85
CA TRP A 14 21.45 6.45 -8.00
C TRP A 14 20.81 5.10 -8.34
N LEU A 15 21.54 4.24 -9.08
CA LEU A 15 21.07 2.88 -9.37
C LEU A 15 21.06 2.02 -8.12
N SER A 16 22.01 2.20 -7.18
CA SER A 16 22.09 1.46 -5.95
C SER A 16 20.92 1.78 -4.99
N TRP A 17 20.52 3.04 -4.84
CA TRP A 17 19.40 3.44 -3.98
C TRP A 17 18.06 2.89 -4.47
N LYS A 18 17.79 3.02 -5.76
CA LYS A 18 16.56 2.48 -6.39
C LYS A 18 16.55 0.95 -6.34
N GLY A 19 17.71 0.33 -6.53
CA GLY A 19 17.88 -1.12 -6.39
C GLY A 19 17.66 -1.59 -4.95
N LEU A 20 18.20 -0.87 -3.97
CA LEU A 20 17.99 -1.17 -2.54
C LEU A 20 16.53 -1.01 -2.12
N LEU A 21 15.85 0.05 -2.57
CA LEU A 21 14.42 0.23 -2.30
C LEU A 21 13.58 -0.88 -2.92
N LEU A 22 13.87 -1.28 -4.16
CA LEU A 22 13.19 -2.39 -4.81
C LEU A 22 13.47 -3.72 -4.10
N ALA A 23 14.73 -4.00 -3.80
CA ALA A 23 15.12 -5.20 -3.06
C ALA A 23 14.45 -5.23 -1.67
N GLY A 24 14.46 -4.11 -0.96
CA GLY A 24 13.75 -3.96 0.33
C GLY A 24 12.25 -4.21 0.19
N ALA A 25 11.60 -3.65 -0.82
CA ALA A 25 10.18 -3.86 -1.08
C ALA A 25 9.87 -5.33 -1.44
N LEU A 26 10.70 -5.96 -2.27
CA LEU A 26 10.52 -7.37 -2.65
C LEU A 26 10.78 -8.32 -1.47
N VAL A 27 11.85 -8.09 -0.71
CA VAL A 27 12.16 -8.88 0.49
C VAL A 27 11.08 -8.72 1.54
N SER A 28 10.65 -7.49 1.82
CA SER A 28 9.54 -7.23 2.75
C SER A 28 8.25 -7.88 2.28
N SER A 29 7.95 -7.83 0.98
CA SER A 29 6.77 -8.47 0.40
C SER A 29 6.86 -10.00 0.50
N ALA A 30 8.04 -10.58 0.28
CA ALA A 30 8.26 -12.02 0.42
C ALA A 30 8.13 -12.47 1.89
N ILE A 31 8.70 -11.71 2.83
CA ILE A 31 8.56 -11.97 4.28
C ILE A 31 7.10 -11.87 4.69
N ALA A 32 6.40 -10.81 4.27
CA ALA A 32 4.98 -10.63 4.55
C ALA A 32 4.14 -11.77 3.97
N TRP A 33 4.43 -12.17 2.72
CA TRP A 33 3.76 -13.29 2.10
C TRP A 33 4.02 -14.60 2.86
N TRP A 34 5.26 -14.89 3.24
CA TRP A 34 5.59 -16.08 4.00
C TRP A 34 4.93 -16.08 5.40
N MET A 35 4.92 -14.96 6.09
CA MET A 35 4.29 -14.84 7.41
C MET A 35 2.76 -14.92 7.37
N ILE A 36 2.12 -14.51 6.29
CA ILE A 36 0.66 -14.43 6.14
C ILE A 36 0.13 -15.63 5.38
N ALA A 37 0.72 -15.98 4.25
CA ALA A 37 0.21 -17.00 3.35
C ALA A 37 0.56 -18.43 3.81
N TRP A 38 1.75 -18.62 4.35
CA TRP A 38 2.19 -19.94 4.81
C TRP A 38 1.29 -20.56 5.90
N PRO A 39 0.88 -19.83 6.97
CA PRO A 39 -0.03 -20.38 7.98
C PRO A 39 -1.42 -20.68 7.44
N VAL A 40 -1.86 -20.04 6.37
CA VAL A 40 -3.17 -20.32 5.74
C VAL A 40 -3.07 -21.43 4.70
N ALA A 41 -1.95 -21.52 3.99
CA ALA A 41 -1.68 -22.59 3.03
C ALA A 41 -1.42 -23.95 3.73
N THR A 42 -0.91 -23.93 4.96
CA THR A 42 -0.78 -25.16 5.76
C THR A 42 -2.15 -25.52 6.34
N LEU A 43 -2.67 -26.65 5.91
CA LEU A 43 -3.99 -27.25 6.20
C LEU A 43 -4.41 -27.27 7.68
N SER A 44 -3.49 -26.99 8.62
CA SER A 44 -3.75 -26.93 10.07
C SER A 44 -4.78 -25.87 10.48
N ASN A 45 -4.98 -24.83 9.68
CA ASN A 45 -5.92 -23.73 9.98
C ASN A 45 -7.30 -23.88 9.31
N ILE A 46 -7.50 -24.85 8.41
CA ILE A 46 -8.82 -25.08 7.78
C ILE A 46 -9.87 -25.45 8.84
N ALA A 47 -9.48 -26.18 9.87
CA ALA A 47 -10.38 -26.59 10.94
C ALA A 47 -10.88 -25.41 11.79
N THR A 48 -10.08 -24.36 11.98
CA THR A 48 -10.43 -23.16 12.75
C THR A 48 -11.23 -22.14 11.96
N HIS A 49 -11.18 -22.20 10.60
CA HIS A 49 -11.85 -21.26 9.70
C HIS A 49 -13.03 -21.88 8.93
N LYS A 50 -13.67 -22.88 9.48
CA LYS A 50 -14.72 -23.73 8.83
C LYS A 50 -15.83 -22.99 8.09
N GLY A 51 -16.12 -21.71 8.41
CA GLY A 51 -17.17 -20.93 7.74
C GLY A 51 -16.71 -19.90 6.72
N HIS A 52 -15.40 -19.56 6.64
CA HIS A 52 -14.91 -18.42 5.88
C HIS A 52 -13.64 -18.69 5.07
N PHE A 53 -13.19 -19.94 5.01
CA PHE A 53 -11.93 -20.27 4.33
C PHE A 53 -11.88 -19.69 2.89
N ALA A 54 -12.97 -19.87 2.12
CA ALA A 54 -13.03 -19.39 0.75
C ALA A 54 -12.92 -17.87 0.65
N LEU A 55 -13.62 -17.12 1.52
CA LEU A 55 -13.57 -15.65 1.54
C LEU A 55 -12.20 -15.14 2.00
N THR A 56 -11.63 -15.75 3.03
CA THR A 56 -10.29 -15.41 3.55
C THR A 56 -9.23 -15.69 2.50
N PHE A 57 -9.31 -16.84 1.82
CA PHE A 57 -8.39 -17.19 0.75
C PHE A 57 -8.50 -16.24 -0.44
N ALA A 58 -9.72 -15.90 -0.86
CA ALA A 58 -9.98 -14.92 -1.90
C ALA A 58 -9.42 -13.52 -1.53
N HIS A 59 -9.62 -13.07 -0.28
CA HIS A 59 -9.04 -11.83 0.22
C HIS A 59 -7.52 -11.86 0.18
N MET A 60 -6.90 -12.97 0.54
CA MET A 60 -5.43 -13.12 0.49
C MET A 60 -4.88 -13.05 -0.94
N ILE A 61 -5.58 -13.64 -1.92
CA ILE A 61 -5.20 -13.50 -3.34
C ILE A 61 -5.22 -12.02 -3.74
N GLY A 62 -6.30 -11.31 -3.38
CA GLY A 62 -6.41 -9.87 -3.62
C GLY A 62 -5.28 -9.07 -2.97
N GLY A 63 -5.05 -9.29 -1.68
CA GLY A 63 -4.01 -8.59 -0.90
C GLY A 63 -2.60 -8.88 -1.40
N THR A 64 -2.29 -10.14 -1.75
CA THR A 64 -0.99 -10.51 -2.34
C THR A 64 -0.79 -9.82 -3.69
N GLY A 65 -1.81 -9.84 -4.55
CA GLY A 65 -1.76 -9.15 -5.84
C GLY A 65 -1.51 -7.65 -5.66
N MET A 66 -2.22 -6.99 -4.74
CA MET A 66 -2.00 -5.57 -4.41
C MET A 66 -0.56 -5.29 -3.95
N LEU A 67 -0.03 -6.12 -3.06
CA LEU A 67 1.27 -5.91 -2.45
C LEU A 67 2.39 -5.95 -3.51
N PHE A 68 2.41 -6.99 -4.34
CA PHE A 68 3.44 -7.18 -5.36
C PHE A 68 3.26 -6.24 -6.56
N LEU A 69 2.04 -6.15 -7.09
CA LEU A 69 1.78 -5.30 -8.27
C LEU A 69 1.90 -3.81 -7.92
N GLY A 70 1.53 -3.41 -6.71
CA GLY A 70 1.69 -2.04 -6.23
C GLY A 70 3.16 -1.65 -6.14
N GLY A 71 4.00 -2.48 -5.52
CA GLY A 71 5.45 -2.27 -5.44
C GLY A 71 6.11 -2.21 -6.80
N LEU A 72 5.78 -3.16 -7.69
CA LEU A 72 6.30 -3.17 -9.06
C LEU A 72 5.84 -1.93 -9.85
N ASN A 73 4.59 -1.52 -9.68
CA ASN A 73 4.05 -0.35 -10.37
C ASN A 73 4.70 0.96 -9.88
N LEU A 74 4.98 1.07 -8.60
CA LEU A 74 5.72 2.19 -8.03
C LEU A 74 7.16 2.24 -8.58
N TYR A 75 7.83 1.09 -8.66
CA TYR A 75 9.16 1.00 -9.27
C TYR A 75 9.17 1.46 -10.73
N LEU A 76 8.19 1.01 -11.54
CA LEU A 76 8.06 1.44 -12.94
C LEU A 76 7.77 2.93 -13.07
N ALA A 77 6.98 3.51 -12.15
CA ALA A 77 6.72 4.95 -12.11
C ALA A 77 8.00 5.77 -11.87
N VAL A 78 8.89 5.28 -11.01
CA VAL A 78 10.17 5.93 -10.72
C VAL A 78 11.15 5.83 -11.91
N ARG A 79 11.16 4.70 -12.60
CA ARG A 79 12.06 4.49 -13.76
C ARG A 79 11.66 5.29 -15.00
N ARG A 80 10.40 5.59 -15.17
CA ARG A 80 9.85 6.38 -16.30
C ARG A 80 10.15 5.86 -17.71
N ASP A 81 10.61 4.62 -17.84
CA ASP A 81 11.04 4.03 -19.11
C ASP A 81 9.97 3.14 -19.78
N ARG A 82 8.95 2.69 -19.04
CA ARG A 82 7.95 1.72 -19.49
C ARG A 82 6.51 2.10 -19.13
N PHE A 83 6.03 3.24 -19.59
CA PHE A 83 4.68 3.74 -19.28
C PHE A 83 3.54 2.78 -19.68
N GLY A 84 3.69 2.06 -20.80
CA GLY A 84 2.71 1.05 -21.22
C GLY A 84 2.57 -0.09 -20.21
N LEU A 85 3.69 -0.57 -19.67
CA LEU A 85 3.72 -1.62 -18.65
C LEU A 85 3.19 -1.10 -17.31
N HIS A 86 3.61 0.11 -16.87
CA HIS A 86 3.09 0.79 -15.69
C HIS A 86 1.55 0.86 -15.72
N ARG A 87 0.97 1.25 -16.86
CA ARG A 87 -0.48 1.33 -17.02
C ARG A 87 -1.17 -0.02 -16.86
N LYS A 88 -0.66 -1.08 -17.51
CA LYS A 88 -1.23 -2.43 -17.42
C LYS A 88 -1.16 -2.97 -15.99
N ILE A 89 0.02 -2.90 -15.37
CA ILE A 89 0.23 -3.35 -13.99
C ILE A 89 -0.63 -2.55 -13.01
N GLY A 90 -0.76 -1.22 -13.23
CA GLY A 90 -1.65 -0.38 -12.44
C GLY A 90 -3.12 -0.78 -12.52
N GLN A 91 -3.60 -1.21 -13.70
CA GLN A 91 -4.95 -1.75 -13.85
C GLN A 91 -5.16 -3.06 -13.07
N PHE A 92 -4.19 -3.97 -13.13
CA PHE A 92 -4.22 -5.20 -12.32
C PHE A 92 -4.16 -4.91 -10.82
N TYR A 93 -3.31 -3.96 -10.39
CA TYR A 93 -3.27 -3.50 -8.99
C TYR A 93 -4.65 -3.04 -8.51
N LEU A 94 -5.33 -2.22 -9.30
CA LEU A 94 -6.67 -1.73 -8.96
C LEU A 94 -7.71 -2.86 -8.94
N LEU A 95 -7.64 -3.80 -9.89
CA LEU A 95 -8.54 -4.94 -9.96
C LEU A 95 -8.39 -5.86 -8.74
N PHE A 96 -7.15 -6.27 -8.44
CA PHE A 96 -6.85 -7.10 -7.26
C PHE A 96 -7.22 -6.39 -5.97
N GLY A 97 -7.02 -5.07 -5.91
CA GLY A 97 -7.36 -4.28 -4.76
C GLY A 97 -8.86 -4.13 -4.55
N ALA A 98 -9.63 -3.84 -5.59
CA ALA A 98 -11.09 -3.80 -5.50
C ALA A 98 -11.66 -5.16 -5.09
N PHE A 99 -11.14 -6.24 -5.66
CA PHE A 99 -11.52 -7.61 -5.29
C PHE A 99 -11.17 -7.90 -3.83
N GLY A 100 -9.92 -7.61 -3.41
CA GLY A 100 -9.46 -7.84 -2.04
C GLY A 100 -10.24 -7.00 -1.00
N ALA A 101 -10.53 -5.74 -1.31
CA ALA A 101 -11.34 -4.86 -0.45
C ALA A 101 -12.78 -5.37 -0.33
N PHE A 102 -13.40 -5.81 -1.43
CA PHE A 102 -14.73 -6.40 -1.42
C PHE A 102 -14.78 -7.66 -0.55
N MET A 103 -13.81 -8.57 -0.71
CA MET A 103 -13.72 -9.77 0.13
C MET A 103 -13.50 -9.42 1.60
N ALA A 104 -12.67 -8.41 1.92
CA ALA A 104 -12.47 -7.94 3.28
C ALA A 104 -13.76 -7.44 3.91
N ILE A 105 -14.56 -6.67 3.17
CA ILE A 105 -15.87 -6.19 3.63
C ILE A 105 -16.79 -7.38 3.91
N MET A 106 -16.85 -8.36 3.01
CA MET A 106 -17.67 -9.57 3.20
C MET A 106 -17.26 -10.35 4.44
N ILE A 107 -15.96 -10.56 4.66
CA ILE A 107 -15.45 -11.24 5.87
C ILE A 107 -15.82 -10.45 7.11
N THR A 108 -15.58 -9.13 7.11
CA THR A 108 -15.79 -8.27 8.26
C THR A 108 -17.25 -8.20 8.67
N LEU A 109 -18.18 -8.24 7.72
CA LEU A 109 -19.63 -8.23 7.98
C LEU A 109 -20.22 -9.63 8.23
N SER A 110 -19.47 -10.69 7.97
CA SER A 110 -19.99 -12.06 8.11
C SER A 110 -20.29 -12.39 9.58
N PRO A 111 -21.50 -12.89 9.90
CA PRO A 111 -21.89 -13.27 11.25
C PRO A 111 -21.02 -14.40 11.84
N ALA A 112 -20.55 -15.29 10.98
CA ALA A 112 -19.76 -16.45 11.42
C ALA A 112 -18.33 -16.07 11.85
N HIS A 113 -17.87 -14.84 11.61
CA HIS A 113 -16.59 -14.32 12.12
C HIS A 113 -16.70 -13.77 13.55
N LYS A 114 -17.90 -13.74 14.12
CA LYS A 114 -18.19 -13.14 15.42
C LYS A 114 -18.64 -14.20 16.42
N ALA A 115 -18.29 -13.99 17.68
CA ALA A 115 -18.84 -14.82 18.75
C ALA A 115 -20.37 -14.63 18.79
N VAL A 116 -21.09 -15.70 19.11
CA VAL A 116 -22.53 -15.66 19.23
C VAL A 116 -22.93 -14.58 20.27
N GLY A 117 -23.82 -13.67 19.88
CA GLY A 117 -24.25 -12.55 20.72
C GLY A 117 -23.39 -11.29 20.68
N SER A 118 -22.27 -11.29 19.92
CA SER A 118 -21.47 -10.08 19.77
C SER A 118 -22.14 -9.07 18.84
N PRO A 119 -22.01 -7.75 19.10
CA PRO A 119 -22.54 -6.72 18.22
C PRO A 119 -21.88 -6.78 16.83
N ILE A 120 -22.66 -6.50 15.78
CA ILE A 120 -22.16 -6.48 14.40
C ILE A 120 -21.09 -5.41 14.23
N LEU A 121 -21.27 -4.25 14.83
CA LEU A 121 -20.36 -3.11 14.76
C LEU A 121 -19.50 -3.06 16.03
N THR A 122 -18.39 -3.76 16.00
CA THR A 122 -17.31 -3.57 17.00
C THR A 122 -16.38 -2.46 16.50
N ASN A 123 -15.56 -1.92 17.39
CA ASN A 123 -14.55 -0.93 17.03
C ASN A 123 -13.57 -1.47 15.96
N ALA A 124 -13.18 -2.75 16.07
CA ALA A 124 -12.39 -3.44 15.04
C ALA A 124 -13.11 -3.51 13.69
N THR A 125 -14.41 -3.85 13.69
CA THR A 125 -15.22 -3.90 12.46
C THR A 125 -15.26 -2.54 11.79
N VAL A 126 -15.51 -1.47 12.54
CA VAL A 126 -15.55 -0.10 12.02
C VAL A 126 -14.18 0.28 11.41
N SER A 127 -13.08 0.00 12.12
CA SER A 127 -11.73 0.28 11.62
C SER A 127 -11.44 -0.42 10.30
N LEU A 128 -11.76 -1.70 10.16
CA LEU A 128 -11.53 -2.47 8.93
C LEU A 128 -12.41 -2.00 7.77
N LEU A 129 -13.66 -1.64 8.03
CA LEU A 129 -14.53 -1.04 7.01
C LEU A 129 -14.03 0.32 6.56
N MET A 130 -13.55 1.15 7.47
CA MET A 130 -12.95 2.45 7.14
C MET A 130 -11.66 2.27 6.33
N LEU A 131 -10.80 1.31 6.68
CA LEU A 131 -9.60 1.00 5.91
C LEU A 131 -9.93 0.59 4.47
N ALA A 132 -10.89 -0.33 4.28
CA ALA A 132 -11.31 -0.77 2.96
C ALA A 132 -11.92 0.39 2.14
N SER A 133 -12.77 1.21 2.78
CA SER A 133 -13.38 2.38 2.15
C SER A 133 -12.34 3.44 1.78
N ALA A 134 -11.38 3.72 2.65
CA ALA A 134 -10.29 4.67 2.39
C ALA A 134 -9.42 4.18 1.21
N TRP A 135 -9.11 2.88 1.16
CA TRP A 135 -8.37 2.33 0.04
C TRP A 135 -9.13 2.51 -1.28
N LEU A 136 -10.43 2.13 -1.31
CA LEU A 136 -11.27 2.30 -2.52
C LEU A 136 -11.35 3.75 -2.95
N ALA A 137 -11.51 4.69 -2.01
CA ALA A 137 -11.55 6.12 -2.30
C ALA A 137 -10.22 6.60 -2.89
N PHE A 138 -9.08 6.28 -2.29
CA PHE A 138 -7.77 6.71 -2.78
C PHE A 138 -7.44 6.10 -4.15
N ALA A 139 -7.74 4.82 -4.34
CA ALA A 139 -7.57 4.15 -5.62
C ALA A 139 -8.46 4.78 -6.72
N GLY A 140 -9.73 5.07 -6.40
CA GLY A 140 -10.66 5.73 -7.31
C GLY A 140 -10.26 7.16 -7.66
N LEU A 141 -9.81 7.95 -6.68
CA LEU A 141 -9.30 9.31 -6.91
C LEU A 141 -8.00 9.27 -7.73
N GLY A 142 -7.12 8.33 -7.45
CA GLY A 142 -5.92 8.09 -8.24
C GLY A 142 -6.22 7.74 -9.69
N TRP A 143 -7.16 6.83 -9.92
CA TRP A 143 -7.63 6.47 -11.26
C TRP A 143 -8.25 7.67 -12.01
N ARG A 144 -9.13 8.43 -11.33
CA ARG A 144 -9.74 9.63 -11.89
C ARG A 144 -8.69 10.68 -12.26
N ALA A 145 -7.70 10.89 -11.39
CA ALA A 145 -6.60 11.83 -11.65
C ALA A 145 -5.78 11.41 -12.88
N ALA A 146 -5.48 10.12 -13.03
CA ALA A 146 -4.78 9.60 -14.22
C ALA A 146 -5.59 9.82 -15.50
N LYS A 147 -6.91 9.55 -15.49
CA LYS A 147 -7.79 9.80 -16.63
C LYS A 147 -7.82 11.27 -17.04
N ASN A 148 -7.79 12.16 -16.06
CA ASN A 148 -7.76 13.61 -16.28
C ASN A 148 -6.36 14.17 -16.53
N ARG A 149 -5.34 13.30 -16.74
CA ARG A 149 -3.93 13.66 -16.97
C ARG A 149 -3.30 14.50 -15.85
N ARG A 150 -3.85 14.44 -14.63
CA ARG A 150 -3.32 15.10 -13.42
C ARG A 150 -2.32 14.18 -12.74
N PHE A 151 -1.17 13.96 -13.38
CA PHE A 151 -0.19 12.97 -12.94
C PHE A 151 0.39 13.20 -11.53
N PRO A 152 0.64 14.46 -11.07
CA PRO A 152 1.07 14.68 -9.69
C PRO A 152 0.04 14.23 -8.65
N SER A 153 -1.23 14.58 -8.86
CA SER A 153 -2.33 14.13 -7.99
C SER A 153 -2.51 12.62 -8.05
N HIS A 154 -2.38 12.02 -9.26
CA HIS A 154 -2.39 10.56 -9.41
C HIS A 154 -1.31 9.90 -8.55
N ALA A 155 -0.08 10.38 -8.62
CA ALA A 155 1.02 9.82 -7.83
C ALA A 155 0.74 9.90 -6.32
N GLN A 156 0.25 11.04 -5.82
CA GLN A 156 -0.08 11.22 -4.41
C GLN A 156 -1.18 10.24 -3.94
N TRP A 157 -2.27 10.09 -4.70
CA TRP A 157 -3.34 9.17 -4.35
C TRP A 157 -2.90 7.70 -4.41
N MET A 158 -2.08 7.34 -5.39
CA MET A 158 -1.57 5.98 -5.50
C MET A 158 -0.57 5.62 -4.39
N ILE A 159 0.26 6.57 -3.93
CA ILE A 159 1.13 6.38 -2.77
C ILE A 159 0.28 6.11 -1.52
N ARG A 160 -0.74 6.91 -1.25
CA ARG A 160 -1.67 6.71 -0.12
C ARG A 160 -2.34 5.33 -0.18
N SER A 161 -2.86 4.96 -1.35
CA SER A 161 -3.50 3.65 -1.53
C SER A 161 -2.51 2.51 -1.24
N TYR A 162 -1.24 2.64 -1.66
CA TYR A 162 -0.23 1.61 -1.43
C TYR A 162 0.24 1.53 0.02
N VAL A 163 0.32 2.67 0.72
CA VAL A 163 0.61 2.68 2.17
C VAL A 163 -0.45 1.92 2.94
N LEU A 164 -1.73 2.04 2.57
CA LEU A 164 -2.81 1.28 3.20
C LEU A 164 -2.69 -0.24 2.99
N VAL A 165 -2.11 -0.69 1.88
CA VAL A 165 -1.87 -2.13 1.65
C VAL A 165 -0.93 -2.72 2.69
N TRP A 166 0.05 -1.94 3.18
CA TRP A 166 1.01 -2.39 4.19
C TRP A 166 0.43 -2.52 5.59
N SER A 167 -0.78 -2.01 5.84
CA SER A 167 -1.44 -2.08 7.14
C SER A 167 -1.55 -3.52 7.68
N PHE A 168 -1.88 -4.49 6.81
CA PHE A 168 -1.98 -5.89 7.18
C PHE A 168 -0.62 -6.51 7.52
N VAL A 169 0.42 -6.09 6.82
CA VAL A 169 1.80 -6.51 7.10
C VAL A 169 2.22 -6.03 8.48
N PHE A 170 2.03 -4.73 8.76
CA PHE A 170 2.33 -4.16 10.06
C PHE A 170 1.54 -4.82 11.20
N CYS A 171 0.24 -5.02 10.98
CA CYS A 171 -0.61 -5.70 11.96
C CYS A 171 -0.13 -7.12 12.27
N ARG A 172 0.26 -7.89 11.25
CA ARG A 172 0.74 -9.28 11.43
C ARG A 172 2.11 -9.37 12.06
N ILE A 173 3.05 -8.50 11.66
CA ILE A 173 4.38 -8.46 12.26
C ILE A 173 4.27 -8.12 13.73
N ALA A 174 3.54 -7.05 14.05
CA ALA A 174 3.42 -6.61 15.43
C ALA A 174 2.69 -7.63 16.31
N SER A 175 1.63 -8.27 15.83
CA SER A 175 0.95 -9.34 16.59
C SER A 175 1.85 -10.56 16.86
N ARG A 176 2.95 -10.72 16.11
CA ARG A 176 3.92 -11.79 16.31
C ARG A 176 5.08 -11.39 17.24
N VAL A 177 5.48 -10.11 17.19
CA VAL A 177 6.62 -9.58 17.95
C VAL A 177 6.20 -9.15 19.36
N THR A 178 4.96 -8.72 19.51
CA THR A 178 4.42 -8.22 20.78
C THR A 178 3.17 -9.02 21.11
N ASN A 179 3.05 -9.49 22.36
CA ASN A 179 1.83 -10.13 22.87
C ASN A 179 0.69 -9.09 23.03
N ILE A 180 0.44 -8.29 21.98
CA ILE A 180 -0.56 -7.20 22.00
C ILE A 180 -1.97 -7.72 22.39
N GLY A 181 -2.28 -8.98 22.06
CA GLY A 181 -3.53 -9.62 22.50
C GLY A 181 -3.66 -9.73 24.00
N GLU A 182 -2.56 -9.89 24.73
CA GLU A 182 -2.53 -9.97 26.20
C GLU A 182 -2.63 -8.58 26.85
N LEU A 183 -2.23 -7.51 26.15
CA LEU A 183 -2.27 -6.13 26.66
C LEU A 183 -3.66 -5.48 26.58
N GLY A 184 -4.70 -6.21 26.14
CA GLY A 184 -6.08 -5.68 26.04
C GLY A 184 -6.31 -4.59 24.98
N ASN A 185 -5.29 -4.16 24.27
CA ASN A 185 -5.30 -3.03 23.32
C ASN A 185 -5.37 -3.46 21.84
N GLY A 186 -5.81 -4.69 21.56
CA GLY A 186 -5.84 -5.23 20.19
C GLY A 186 -6.63 -4.38 19.19
N GLU A 187 -7.72 -3.75 19.63
CA GLU A 187 -8.54 -2.89 18.78
C GLU A 187 -7.86 -1.57 18.43
N ALA A 188 -7.23 -0.92 19.39
CA ALA A 188 -6.44 0.31 19.15
C ALA A 188 -5.29 0.05 18.17
N PHE A 189 -4.70 -1.14 18.25
CA PHE A 189 -3.64 -1.53 17.36
C PHE A 189 -4.09 -1.70 15.91
N ILE A 190 -5.32 -2.18 15.65
CA ILE A 190 -5.90 -2.26 14.31
C ILE A 190 -5.96 -0.85 13.69
N TRP A 191 -6.40 0.16 14.46
CA TRP A 191 -6.39 1.55 13.99
C TRP A 191 -4.97 2.05 13.71
N LEU A 192 -4.05 1.84 14.65
CA LEU A 192 -2.68 2.33 14.51
C LEU A 192 -1.95 1.70 13.32
N SER A 193 -2.28 0.47 12.94
CA SER A 193 -1.63 -0.25 11.84
C SER A 193 -1.80 0.43 10.47
N TRP A 194 -2.82 1.25 10.27
CA TRP A 194 -3.06 1.95 9.00
C TRP A 194 -3.12 3.47 9.15
N VAL A 195 -3.66 4.00 10.24
CA VAL A 195 -3.71 5.45 10.48
C VAL A 195 -2.32 6.01 10.73
N GLY A 196 -1.49 5.32 11.52
CA GLY A 196 -0.12 5.74 11.80
C GLY A 196 0.73 5.89 10.53
N PRO A 197 0.89 4.84 9.71
CA PRO A 197 1.59 4.95 8.43
C PRO A 197 1.00 5.98 7.48
N LEU A 198 -0.33 6.18 7.49
CA LEU A 198 -0.97 7.19 6.65
C LEU A 198 -0.61 8.61 7.11
N ILE A 199 -0.60 8.88 8.42
CA ILE A 199 -0.16 10.17 8.97
C ILE A 199 1.30 10.46 8.57
N VAL A 200 2.19 9.48 8.74
CA VAL A 200 3.60 9.62 8.31
C VAL A 200 3.68 9.90 6.81
N CYS A 201 2.89 9.21 6.00
CA CYS A 201 2.80 9.44 4.56
C CYS A 201 2.34 10.88 4.25
N GLU A 202 1.31 11.38 4.93
CA GLU A 202 0.84 12.76 4.76
C GLU A 202 1.91 13.79 5.13
N MET A 203 2.59 13.59 6.26
CA MET A 203 3.70 14.48 6.66
C MET A 203 4.77 14.52 5.56
N PHE A 204 5.09 13.36 4.95
CA PHE A 204 6.08 13.28 3.88
C PHE A 204 5.63 13.93 2.59
N LEU A 205 4.34 13.74 2.20
CA LEU A 205 3.76 14.32 0.98
C LEU A 205 3.57 15.83 1.09
N GLN A 206 3.31 16.35 2.30
CA GLN A 206 3.12 17.79 2.57
C GLN A 206 4.42 18.52 2.92
N TRP A 207 5.52 17.79 3.16
CA TRP A 207 6.79 18.43 3.44
C TRP A 207 7.25 19.30 2.26
N PRO A 208 7.70 20.56 2.48
CA PRO A 208 8.01 21.48 1.38
C PRO A 208 8.97 20.93 0.31
N GLU A 209 9.92 20.11 0.71
CA GLU A 209 10.86 19.45 -0.21
C GLU A 209 10.23 18.29 -0.96
N GLY A 210 9.33 17.54 -0.34
CA GLY A 210 8.55 16.48 -0.97
C GLY A 210 7.57 17.05 -2.00
N ALA A 211 6.91 18.15 -1.66
CA ALA A 211 6.02 18.88 -2.58
C ALA A 211 6.76 19.42 -3.83
N LYS A 212 7.97 19.96 -3.65
CA LYS A 212 8.82 20.41 -4.78
C LYS A 212 9.23 19.26 -5.70
N ARG A 213 9.51 18.07 -5.16
CA ARG A 213 9.87 16.89 -5.97
C ARG A 213 8.70 16.34 -6.79
N LEU A 214 7.49 16.46 -6.29
CA LEU A 214 6.27 16.01 -6.96
C LEU A 214 5.70 17.08 -7.91
N HIS A 215 6.01 18.36 -7.68
CA HIS A 215 5.55 19.50 -8.48
C HIS A 215 6.72 20.41 -8.93
N PRO A 216 7.65 19.92 -9.75
CA PRO A 216 8.83 20.70 -10.16
C PRO A 216 8.46 21.98 -10.94
N GLN A 217 7.27 22.04 -11.55
CA GLN A 217 6.83 23.21 -12.33
C GLN A 217 6.21 24.30 -11.48
N ALA A 218 5.61 23.99 -10.32
CA ALA A 218 5.01 25.01 -9.44
C ALA A 218 6.08 25.87 -8.77
N SER A 219 7.27 25.35 -8.51
CA SER A 219 8.39 26.13 -7.94
C SER A 219 9.04 27.09 -8.92
N ALA A 220 9.01 26.79 -10.23
CA ALA A 220 9.62 27.63 -11.27
C ALA A 220 8.79 28.89 -11.57
N THR A 221 7.49 28.86 -11.35
CA THR A 221 6.61 30.02 -11.56
C THR A 221 6.68 31.03 -10.43
N THR A 222 6.89 30.57 -9.18
CA THR A 222 6.99 31.46 -8.02
C THR A 222 8.29 32.25 -8.01
N ASP A 223 9.39 31.68 -8.51
CA ASP A 223 10.70 32.36 -8.58
C ASP A 223 10.74 33.44 -9.70
N LYS A 224 9.91 33.28 -10.74
CA LYS A 224 9.78 34.30 -11.81
C LYS A 224 8.92 35.49 -11.43
N SER A 225 8.04 35.38 -10.43
CA SER A 225 7.18 36.49 -9.98
C SER A 225 7.85 37.39 -8.93
N LEU A 226 9.03 37.01 -8.44
CA LEU A 226 9.82 37.74 -7.44
C LEU A 226 11.06 38.44 -8.03
N ARG A 227 11.25 38.42 -9.35
CA ARG A 227 12.29 39.17 -10.10
C ARG A 227 11.65 40.18 -11.04
#